data_814690c7bd88b3c062996117c2514508
#
_entry.id   814690c7bd88b3c062996117c2514508
#
_cell.length_a   1.000
_cell.length_b   1.000
_cell.length_c   1.000
_cell.angle_alpha   90.00
_cell.angle_beta   90.00
_cell.angle_gamma   90.00
#
_symmetry.space_group_name_H-M   'P 1'
#
loop_
_entity.id
_entity.type
_entity.pdbx_description
1 polymer ?
#
loop_
_entity_poly.entity_id
_entity_poly.type
_entity_poly.pdbx_seq_one_letter_code
_entity_poly.pdbx_strand_id
1 'polypeptide(L)'
;MTASAGRKFALRAWLSIGLFAAFVFCARALSLRVNESPSLPVGVWRLSPLRNQVRRDDVVSFCPSDTVVFREAWLRGYLGTGLCEGGYEPLLKPIAAIEGDRVTRTEQGIRINGRLSAHSKNIASAGSGR
;
A
#
# COMPACT_ATOMS: atom_id res chain seq x y z
N MET A 1 7.32 -49.65 -17.55
CA MET A 1 7.05 -49.25 -16.13
C MET A 1 7.15 -47.76 -15.86
N THR A 2 7.16 -46.87 -16.86
CA THR A 2 7.37 -45.42 -16.73
C THR A 2 6.09 -44.55 -16.66
N ALA A 3 4.96 -45.05 -17.12
CA ALA A 3 3.69 -44.31 -17.18
C ALA A 3 3.08 -43.95 -15.78
N SER A 4 3.36 -44.75 -14.75
CA SER A 4 2.79 -44.53 -13.42
C SER A 4 3.54 -43.40 -12.66
N ALA A 5 4.84 -43.20 -12.90
CA ALA A 5 5.63 -42.18 -12.29
C ALA A 5 5.23 -40.77 -12.82
N GLY A 6 5.03 -40.65 -14.13
CA GLY A 6 4.58 -39.41 -14.75
C GLY A 6 3.19 -38.95 -14.26
N ARG A 7 2.26 -39.89 -14.10
CA ARG A 7 0.92 -39.60 -13.59
C ARG A 7 0.93 -39.14 -12.13
N LYS A 8 1.78 -39.75 -11.29
CA LYS A 8 1.95 -39.30 -9.89
C LYS A 8 2.61 -37.93 -9.81
N PHE A 9 3.58 -37.66 -10.67
CA PHE A 9 4.21 -36.32 -10.74
C PHE A 9 3.21 -35.26 -11.19
N ALA A 10 2.46 -35.49 -12.25
CA ALA A 10 1.41 -34.59 -12.72
C ALA A 10 0.37 -34.29 -11.63
N LEU A 11 -0.12 -35.37 -10.94
CA LEU A 11 -1.08 -35.21 -9.85
C LEU A 11 -0.53 -34.29 -8.70
N ARG A 12 0.71 -34.53 -8.30
CA ARG A 12 1.36 -33.68 -7.26
C ARG A 12 1.50 -32.23 -7.70
N ALA A 13 1.89 -32.00 -8.97
CA ALA A 13 1.99 -30.64 -9.52
C ALA A 13 0.62 -29.94 -9.51
N TRP A 14 -0.46 -30.62 -9.95
CA TRP A 14 -1.81 -30.04 -9.91
C TRP A 14 -2.31 -29.78 -8.50
N LEU A 15 -2.02 -30.66 -7.54
CA LEU A 15 -2.35 -30.44 -6.12
C LEU A 15 -1.61 -29.24 -5.55
N SER A 16 -0.31 -29.06 -5.88
CA SER A 16 0.46 -27.90 -5.42
C SER A 16 -0.07 -26.60 -6.01
N ILE A 17 -0.42 -26.58 -7.29
CA ILE A 17 -1.02 -25.41 -7.95
C ILE A 17 -2.38 -25.07 -7.32
N GLY A 18 -3.22 -26.09 -7.10
CA GLY A 18 -4.52 -25.91 -6.45
C GLY A 18 -4.41 -25.35 -5.04
N LEU A 19 -3.48 -25.87 -4.24
CA LEU A 19 -3.23 -25.40 -2.88
C LEU A 19 -2.72 -23.94 -2.88
N PHE A 20 -1.80 -23.60 -3.78
CA PHE A 20 -1.30 -22.24 -3.92
C PHE A 20 -2.41 -21.26 -4.35
N ALA A 21 -3.24 -21.66 -5.33
CA ALA A 21 -4.37 -20.85 -5.76
C ALA A 21 -5.38 -20.62 -4.62
N ALA A 22 -5.69 -21.67 -3.85
CA ALA A 22 -6.55 -21.57 -2.67
C ALA A 22 -5.95 -20.63 -1.61
N PHE A 23 -4.65 -20.71 -1.35
CA PHE A 23 -3.95 -19.82 -0.42
C PHE A 23 -4.05 -18.35 -0.87
N VAL A 24 -3.78 -18.06 -2.14
CA VAL A 24 -3.89 -16.69 -2.69
C VAL A 24 -5.33 -16.20 -2.61
N PHE A 25 -6.30 -17.06 -2.93
CA PHE A 25 -7.72 -16.71 -2.81
C PHE A 25 -8.11 -16.38 -1.36
N CYS A 26 -7.72 -17.20 -0.39
CA CYS A 26 -7.96 -16.95 1.03
C CYS A 26 -7.31 -15.65 1.50
N ALA A 27 -6.06 -15.39 1.13
CA ALA A 27 -5.37 -14.16 1.49
C ALA A 27 -6.10 -12.92 0.96
N ARG A 28 -6.63 -12.97 -0.26
CA ARG A 28 -7.45 -11.90 -0.84
C ARG A 28 -8.81 -11.76 -0.16
N ALA A 29 -9.49 -12.87 0.12
CA ALA A 29 -10.78 -12.86 0.82
C ALA A 29 -10.66 -12.28 2.25
N LEU A 30 -9.53 -12.50 2.92
CA LEU A 30 -9.21 -11.93 4.22
C LEU A 30 -8.72 -10.47 4.13
N SER A 31 -8.66 -9.89 2.93
CA SER A 31 -8.18 -8.51 2.70
C SER A 31 -6.80 -8.25 3.30
N LEU A 32 -5.91 -9.24 3.21
CA LEU A 32 -4.54 -9.12 3.70
C LEU A 32 -3.69 -8.28 2.74
N ARG A 33 -2.85 -7.41 3.31
CA ARG A 33 -1.87 -6.58 2.59
C ARG A 33 -0.52 -6.68 3.28
N VAL A 34 0.52 -6.80 2.49
CA VAL A 34 1.89 -6.72 2.98
C VAL A 34 2.34 -5.26 2.91
N ASN A 35 2.85 -4.73 4.01
CA ASN A 35 3.51 -3.43 4.05
C ASN A 35 5.01 -3.64 4.16
N GLU A 36 5.76 -3.20 3.17
CA GLU A 36 7.22 -3.24 3.14
C GLU A 36 7.82 -1.84 3.40
N SER A 37 6.98 -0.82 3.43
CA SER A 37 7.39 0.57 3.62
C SER A 37 7.68 0.86 5.11
N PRO A 38 8.81 1.54 5.42
CA PRO A 38 9.16 1.89 6.81
C PRO A 38 8.26 2.98 7.41
N SER A 39 7.34 3.56 6.64
CA SER A 39 6.41 4.59 7.14
C SER A 39 5.35 4.04 8.12
N LEU A 40 5.17 2.73 8.15
CA LEU A 40 4.36 1.98 9.11
C LEU A 40 5.11 0.71 9.50
N PRO A 41 4.75 0.04 10.60
CA PRO A 41 5.35 -1.25 10.94
C PRO A 41 5.30 -2.21 9.76
N VAL A 42 6.45 -2.74 9.36
CA VAL A 42 6.57 -3.73 8.29
C VAL A 42 5.86 -5.01 8.72
N GLY A 43 5.07 -5.60 7.83
CA GLY A 43 4.34 -6.82 8.11
C GLY A 43 3.02 -6.96 7.35
N VAL A 44 2.22 -7.93 7.79
CA VAL A 44 0.92 -8.21 7.19
C VAL A 44 -0.18 -7.43 7.90
N TRP A 45 -0.90 -6.64 7.15
CA TRP A 45 -2.02 -5.83 7.60
C TRP A 45 -3.33 -6.42 7.11
N ARG A 46 -4.34 -6.45 7.97
CA ARG A 46 -5.70 -6.80 7.59
C ARG A 46 -6.50 -5.53 7.39
N LEU A 47 -7.02 -5.33 6.18
CA LEU A 47 -7.87 -4.21 5.85
C LEU A 47 -9.32 -4.54 6.21
N SER A 48 -10.03 -3.56 6.76
CA SER A 48 -11.48 -3.59 7.01
C SER A 48 -12.15 -2.54 6.13
N PRO A 49 -13.43 -2.70 5.78
CA PRO A 49 -14.19 -1.63 5.15
C PRO A 49 -14.09 -0.33 5.95
N LEU A 50 -14.02 0.80 5.25
CA LEU A 50 -13.93 2.10 5.89
C LEU A 50 -15.19 2.33 6.75
N ARG A 51 -14.97 2.76 7.98
CA ARG A 51 -16.07 3.12 8.88
C ARG A 51 -16.66 4.47 8.48
N ASN A 52 -17.92 4.71 8.82
CA ASN A 52 -18.60 5.99 8.54
C ASN A 52 -17.94 7.20 9.21
N GLN A 53 -17.20 6.97 10.28
CA GLN A 53 -16.43 8.00 10.98
C GLN A 53 -14.96 7.59 11.04
N VAL A 54 -14.14 8.32 10.34
CA VAL A 54 -12.69 8.17 10.32
C VAL A 54 -12.10 9.06 11.40
N ARG A 55 -11.07 8.59 12.09
CA ARG A 55 -10.38 9.32 13.16
C ARG A 55 -8.95 9.65 12.72
N ARG A 56 -8.35 10.64 13.40
CA ARG A 56 -6.90 10.86 13.26
C ARG A 56 -6.16 9.61 13.70
N ASP A 57 -5.03 9.36 13.03
CA ASP A 57 -4.17 8.20 13.23
C ASP A 57 -4.76 6.84 12.78
N ASP A 58 -6.03 6.81 12.31
CA ASP A 58 -6.53 5.62 11.61
C ASP A 58 -5.67 5.37 10.37
N VAL A 59 -5.21 4.14 10.20
CA VAL A 59 -4.45 3.75 9.02
C VAL A 59 -5.41 3.37 7.90
N VAL A 60 -5.29 4.05 6.78
CA VAL A 60 -6.12 3.81 5.59
C VAL A 60 -5.29 3.33 4.42
N SER A 61 -5.90 2.50 3.60
CA SER A 61 -5.37 2.13 2.28
C SER A 61 -6.10 2.95 1.21
N PHE A 62 -5.35 3.61 0.34
CA PHE A 62 -5.91 4.37 -0.76
C PHE A 62 -5.06 4.23 -2.02
N CYS A 63 -5.68 4.40 -3.17
CA CYS A 63 -4.98 4.49 -4.43
C CYS A 63 -4.55 5.94 -4.70
N PRO A 64 -3.28 6.20 -5.00
CA PRO A 64 -2.87 7.51 -5.46
C PRO A 64 -3.52 7.81 -6.81
N SER A 65 -3.92 9.06 -7.03
CA SER A 65 -4.43 9.52 -8.32
C SER A 65 -3.32 9.54 -9.38
N ASP A 66 -3.65 9.25 -10.65
CA ASP A 66 -2.66 9.34 -11.73
C ASP A 66 -2.34 10.80 -12.08
N THR A 67 -1.38 11.36 -11.37
CA THR A 67 -0.87 12.71 -11.59
C THR A 67 0.61 12.68 -11.99
N VAL A 68 1.10 13.76 -12.57
CA VAL A 68 2.52 13.91 -12.94
C VAL A 68 3.44 13.62 -11.76
N VAL A 69 3.07 14.09 -10.55
CA VAL A 69 3.85 13.90 -9.33
C VAL A 69 3.95 12.44 -8.93
N PHE A 70 2.82 11.70 -8.94
CA PHE A 70 2.83 10.27 -8.60
C PHE A 70 3.49 9.42 -9.67
N ARG A 71 3.37 9.82 -10.95
CA ARG A 71 4.08 9.16 -12.05
C ARG A 71 5.58 9.32 -11.92
N GLU A 72 6.06 10.52 -11.58
CA GLU A 72 7.48 10.76 -11.34
C GLU A 72 7.97 9.98 -10.11
N ALA A 73 7.20 9.94 -9.03
CA ALA A 73 7.52 9.14 -7.85
C ALA A 73 7.62 7.64 -8.17
N TRP A 74 6.76 7.12 -9.04
CA TRP A 74 6.82 5.74 -9.50
C TRP A 74 8.04 5.47 -10.37
N LEU A 75 8.35 6.36 -11.33
CA LEU A 75 9.55 6.25 -12.19
C LEU A 75 10.85 6.29 -11.37
N ARG A 76 10.84 6.98 -10.23
CA ARG A 76 11.98 7.03 -9.29
C ARG A 76 12.01 5.85 -8.30
N GLY A 77 11.07 4.92 -8.38
CA GLY A 77 10.99 3.76 -7.48
C GLY A 77 10.46 4.06 -6.08
N TYR A 78 9.82 5.23 -5.86
CA TYR A 78 9.19 5.55 -4.56
C TYR A 78 7.81 4.92 -4.39
N LEU A 79 7.20 4.46 -5.46
CA LEU A 79 5.92 3.74 -5.48
C LEU A 79 6.10 2.40 -6.16
N GLY A 80 5.54 1.36 -5.56
CA GLY A 80 5.48 0.04 -6.17
C GLY A 80 4.44 -0.05 -7.29
N THR A 81 4.55 -1.10 -8.10
CA THR A 81 3.58 -1.44 -9.15
C THR A 81 2.41 -2.22 -8.56
N GLY A 82 1.17 -1.87 -8.96
CA GLY A 82 -0.04 -2.50 -8.44
C GLY A 82 -1.26 -2.30 -9.31
N LEU A 83 -2.44 -2.40 -8.70
CA LEU A 83 -3.74 -2.40 -9.40
C LEU A 83 -4.49 -1.07 -9.32
N CYS A 84 -3.89 -0.02 -8.75
CA CYS A 84 -4.48 1.31 -8.76
C CYS A 84 -4.43 1.94 -10.15
N GLU A 85 -5.21 2.98 -10.38
CA GLU A 85 -5.12 3.81 -11.58
C GLU A 85 -3.68 4.30 -11.78
N GLY A 86 -3.17 4.25 -13.01
CA GLY A 86 -1.76 4.54 -13.30
C GLY A 86 -0.79 3.39 -13.01
N GLY A 87 -1.26 2.22 -12.56
CA GLY A 87 -0.44 1.03 -12.32
C GLY A 87 0.32 1.05 -11.00
N TYR A 88 -0.08 1.88 -10.05
CA TYR A 88 0.55 2.01 -8.73
C TYR A 88 0.02 1.00 -7.71
N GLU A 89 0.82 0.71 -6.69
CA GLU A 89 0.35 -0.02 -5.52
C GLU A 89 -0.51 0.88 -4.61
N PRO A 90 -1.50 0.33 -3.88
CA PRO A 90 -2.21 1.06 -2.85
C PRO A 90 -1.28 1.48 -1.72
N LEU A 91 -1.38 2.73 -1.28
CA LEU A 91 -0.60 3.26 -0.17
C LEU A 91 -1.32 3.05 1.16
N LEU A 92 -0.57 2.67 2.19
CA LEU A 92 -1.01 2.63 3.58
C LEU A 92 -0.48 3.86 4.31
N LYS A 93 -1.36 4.72 4.82
CA LYS A 93 -0.95 5.94 5.55
C LYS A 93 -1.89 6.23 6.71
N PRO A 94 -1.38 6.78 7.82
CA PRO A 94 -2.22 7.31 8.89
C PRO A 94 -2.90 8.61 8.45
N ILE A 95 -4.14 8.81 8.90
CA ILE A 95 -4.89 10.04 8.67
C ILE A 95 -4.36 11.13 9.58
N ALA A 96 -3.84 12.19 8.99
CA ALA A 96 -3.31 13.33 9.71
C ALA A 96 -4.38 14.40 10.03
N ALA A 97 -5.38 14.56 9.17
CA ALA A 97 -6.45 15.53 9.33
C ALA A 97 -7.79 14.93 8.94
N ILE A 98 -8.87 15.36 9.59
CA ILE A 98 -10.24 14.91 9.36
C ILE A 98 -11.12 16.13 9.02
N GLU A 99 -12.37 15.87 8.66
CA GLU A 99 -13.36 16.93 8.41
C GLU A 99 -13.43 17.92 9.58
N GLY A 100 -13.46 19.21 9.24
CA GLY A 100 -13.43 20.31 10.21
C GLY A 100 -12.02 20.81 10.58
N ASP A 101 -10.96 20.08 10.24
CA ASP A 101 -9.59 20.54 10.48
C ASP A 101 -9.16 21.60 9.47
N ARG A 102 -8.45 22.61 9.96
CA ARG A 102 -7.80 23.62 9.10
C ARG A 102 -6.41 23.15 8.73
N VAL A 103 -6.20 22.82 7.46
CA VAL A 103 -4.89 22.43 6.92
C VAL A 103 -4.29 23.59 6.15
N THR A 104 -3.07 24.02 6.51
CA THR A 104 -2.35 25.12 5.85
C THR A 104 -0.94 24.67 5.50
N ARG A 105 -0.49 25.03 4.30
CA ARG A 105 0.90 24.85 3.88
C ARG A 105 1.70 26.09 4.18
N THR A 106 2.84 25.94 4.82
CA THR A 106 3.80 27.01 5.15
C THR A 106 5.18 26.64 4.61
N GLU A 107 6.13 27.56 4.66
CA GLU A 107 7.54 27.27 4.33
C GLU A 107 8.14 26.19 5.23
N GLN A 108 7.68 26.10 6.48
CA GLN A 108 8.14 25.12 7.45
C GLN A 108 7.51 23.72 7.26
N GLY A 109 6.45 23.59 6.45
CA GLY A 109 5.72 22.37 6.24
C GLY A 109 4.20 22.53 6.35
N ILE A 110 3.48 21.45 6.63
CA ILE A 110 2.03 21.42 6.76
C ILE A 110 1.66 21.67 8.21
N ARG A 111 0.73 22.61 8.44
CA ARG A 111 0.12 22.84 9.75
C ARG A 111 -1.32 22.38 9.76
N ILE A 112 -1.69 21.67 10.83
CA ILE A 112 -3.05 21.20 11.10
C ILE A 112 -3.52 21.91 12.37
N ASN A 113 -4.58 22.71 12.28
CA ASN A 113 -5.10 23.53 13.38
C ASN A 113 -4.00 24.41 14.03
N GLY A 114 -3.10 24.96 13.21
CA GLY A 114 -2.00 25.80 13.66
C GLY A 114 -0.76 25.06 14.18
N ARG A 115 -0.82 23.74 14.41
CA ARG A 115 0.32 22.92 14.84
C ARG A 115 1.06 22.35 13.63
N LEU A 116 2.39 22.41 13.63
CA LEU A 116 3.22 21.83 12.58
C LEU A 116 3.08 20.28 12.66
N SER A 117 2.70 19.68 11.53
CA SER A 117 2.63 18.21 11.40
C SER A 117 4.04 17.63 11.41
N ALA A 118 4.22 16.53 12.15
CA ALA A 118 5.48 15.79 12.13
C ALA A 118 5.79 15.31 10.71
N HIS A 119 7.07 15.27 10.34
CA HIS A 119 7.56 14.79 9.04
C HIS A 119 7.01 15.53 7.81
N SER A 120 6.46 16.74 7.96
CA SER A 120 5.89 17.54 6.86
C SER A 120 6.82 18.66 6.37
N LYS A 121 8.10 18.67 6.75
CA LYS A 121 9.05 19.69 6.34
C LYS A 121 9.15 19.74 4.81
N ASN A 122 9.12 20.94 4.26
CA ASN A 122 9.39 21.13 2.83
C ASN A 122 10.85 20.74 2.55
N ILE A 123 11.05 19.79 1.66
CA ILE A 123 12.35 19.46 1.12
C ILE A 123 12.47 20.23 -0.19
N ALA A 124 13.49 21.09 -0.30
CA ALA A 124 13.69 21.98 -1.45
C ALA A 124 13.94 21.21 -2.77
N SER A 125 14.43 19.99 -2.67
CA SER A 125 14.49 19.02 -3.78
C SER A 125 14.29 17.62 -3.24
N ALA A 126 13.56 16.79 -3.98
CA ALA A 126 13.60 15.34 -3.75
C ALA A 126 15.03 14.89 -3.99
N GLY A 127 15.69 14.39 -2.95
CA GLY A 127 17.01 13.79 -3.11
C GLY A 127 16.97 12.76 -4.22
N SER A 128 18.05 12.67 -5.00
CA SER A 128 18.23 11.57 -5.95
C SER A 128 18.29 10.28 -5.15
N GLY A 129 17.13 9.66 -4.92
CA GLY A 129 17.07 8.34 -4.32
C GLY A 129 17.82 7.36 -5.20
N ARG A 130 18.81 6.72 -4.66
CA ARG A 130 19.37 5.47 -5.17
C ARG A 130 18.73 4.34 -4.43
#